data_810b95d38c7f7768349c66288fccb162
#
_entry.id   810b95d38c7f7768349c66288fccb162
#
_cell.length_a   1.000
_cell.length_b   1.000
_cell.length_c   1.000
_cell.angle_alpha   90.00
_cell.angle_beta   90.00
_cell.angle_gamma   90.00
#
_symmetry.space_group_name_H-M   'P 1'
#
loop_
_entity.id
_entity.type
_entity.pdbx_description
1 polymer ?
#
loop_
_entity_poly.entity_id
_entity_poly.type
_entity_poly.pdbx_seq_one_letter_code
_entity_poly.pdbx_strand_id
1 'polypeptide(L)'
;MTHSPSRSFNKSVGRRIRLALACIAAALPLSVLAHHSFAIFDFQTQIPFEGTVETLKFRNPHIEMTLKTVDADGKETIINFIEGAPANMLARQGLKPTDLKKGTKVTGIGSPLLDDNTKFFLRSIILEDGREFRN
;
A
#
# COMPACT_ATOMS: atom_id res chain seq x y z
N MET A 1 41.04 -16.41 64.74
CA MET A 1 41.11 -15.27 63.81
C MET A 1 40.79 -15.81 62.42
N THR A 2 39.52 -15.66 62.01
CA THR A 2 38.99 -16.17 60.70
C THR A 2 38.76 -14.94 59.77
N HIS A 3 39.58 -14.83 58.72
CA HIS A 3 39.44 -13.84 57.67
C HIS A 3 38.33 -14.29 56.68
N SER A 4 37.26 -13.53 56.60
CA SER A 4 36.23 -13.66 55.56
C SER A 4 36.64 -12.82 54.33
N PRO A 5 36.67 -13.36 53.09
CA PRO A 5 36.93 -12.55 51.91
C PRO A 5 35.65 -11.85 51.46
N SER A 6 35.61 -10.53 51.46
CA SER A 6 34.56 -9.72 50.86
C SER A 6 34.59 -9.86 49.31
N ARG A 7 33.57 -10.47 48.71
CA ARG A 7 33.36 -10.47 47.27
C ARG A 7 32.97 -9.06 46.81
N SER A 8 33.88 -8.33 46.22
CA SER A 8 33.56 -7.12 45.49
C SER A 8 32.80 -7.46 44.22
N PHE A 9 31.51 -7.22 44.19
CA PHE A 9 30.67 -7.39 43.00
C PHE A 9 31.07 -6.32 41.96
N ASN A 10 31.59 -6.79 40.83
CA ASN A 10 32.20 -5.92 39.81
C ASN A 10 31.15 -5.03 39.15
N LYS A 11 31.10 -3.76 39.54
CA LYS A 11 30.14 -2.72 39.07
C LYS A 11 30.19 -2.52 37.53
N SER A 12 31.28 -2.95 36.88
CA SER A 12 31.42 -2.83 35.42
C SER A 12 30.56 -3.82 34.64
N VAL A 13 30.29 -5.01 35.21
CA VAL A 13 29.45 -6.04 34.55
C VAL A 13 27.98 -5.60 34.54
N GLY A 14 27.46 -5.05 35.62
CA GLY A 14 26.08 -4.56 35.68
C GLY A 14 25.80 -3.41 34.72
N ARG A 15 26.78 -2.54 34.46
CA ARG A 15 26.63 -1.43 33.50
C ARG A 15 26.63 -1.92 32.05
N ARG A 16 27.42 -2.93 31.70
CA ARG A 16 27.44 -3.54 30.35
C ARG A 16 26.15 -4.29 30.03
N ILE A 17 25.58 -5.00 31.01
CA ILE A 17 24.29 -5.71 30.87
C ILE A 17 23.14 -4.71 30.67
N ARG A 18 23.12 -3.60 31.40
CA ARG A 18 22.09 -2.54 31.23
C ARG A 18 22.15 -1.84 29.88
N LEU A 19 23.35 -1.61 29.34
CA LEU A 19 23.56 -1.06 28.01
C LEU A 19 23.11 -2.04 26.90
N ALA A 20 23.40 -3.34 27.05
CA ALA A 20 22.98 -4.38 26.11
C ALA A 20 21.45 -4.53 26.09
N LEU A 21 20.77 -4.49 27.24
CA LEU A 21 19.30 -4.53 27.34
C LEU A 21 18.65 -3.28 26.72
N ALA A 22 19.26 -2.10 26.88
CA ALA A 22 18.75 -0.86 26.26
C ALA A 22 18.85 -0.89 24.73
N CYS A 23 19.92 -1.47 24.18
CA CYS A 23 20.07 -1.63 22.71
C CYS A 23 19.08 -2.65 22.12
N ILE A 24 18.71 -3.70 22.85
CA ILE A 24 17.72 -4.69 22.40
C ILE A 24 16.31 -4.09 22.40
N ALA A 25 15.97 -3.22 23.37
CA ALA A 25 14.68 -2.54 23.42
C ALA A 25 14.48 -1.51 22.29
N ALA A 26 15.59 -0.96 21.74
CA ALA A 26 15.54 0.00 20.61
C ALA A 26 15.43 -0.70 19.23
N ALA A 27 15.59 -2.03 19.17
CA ALA A 27 15.56 -2.81 17.93
C ALA A 27 14.20 -3.48 17.67
N LEU A 28 13.12 -3.05 18.35
CA LEU A 28 11.77 -3.51 17.98
C LEU A 28 11.42 -2.96 16.60
N PRO A 29 11.11 -3.82 15.61
CA PRO A 29 10.83 -3.37 14.25
C PRO A 29 9.57 -2.51 14.23
N LEU A 30 9.68 -1.31 13.69
CA LEU A 30 8.57 -0.40 13.36
C LEU A 30 7.65 -0.96 12.25
N SER A 31 7.75 -2.25 11.93
CA SER A 31 6.99 -2.93 10.89
C SER A 31 5.51 -3.17 11.23
N VAL A 32 5.06 -2.86 12.44
CA VAL A 32 3.64 -3.08 12.84
C VAL A 32 2.70 -2.05 12.22
N LEU A 33 3.20 -0.89 11.76
CA LEU A 33 2.35 0.17 11.17
C LEU A 33 2.00 -0.03 9.69
N ALA A 34 2.71 -0.93 8.98
CA ALA A 34 2.47 -1.15 7.55
C ALA A 34 1.27 -2.08 7.25
N HIS A 35 0.81 -2.88 8.21
CA HIS A 35 -0.28 -3.84 7.99
C HIS A 35 -1.69 -3.25 8.19
N HIS A 36 -1.81 -2.02 8.71
CA HIS A 36 -3.13 -1.42 8.96
C HIS A 36 -3.76 -0.79 7.71
N SER A 37 -3.00 -0.48 6.65
CA SER A 37 -3.54 0.20 5.46
C SER A 37 -4.48 -0.68 4.62
N PHE A 38 -4.27 -2.00 4.58
CA PHE A 38 -5.12 -2.91 3.81
C PHE A 38 -6.45 -3.27 4.50
N ALA A 39 -6.52 -3.21 5.84
CA ALA A 39 -7.72 -3.54 6.60
C ALA A 39 -8.87 -2.52 6.42
N ILE A 40 -8.60 -1.38 5.78
CA ILE A 40 -9.58 -0.32 5.53
C ILE A 40 -10.40 -0.53 4.25
N PHE A 41 -10.05 -1.54 3.41
CA PHE A 41 -10.77 -1.84 2.18
C PHE A 41 -11.59 -3.13 2.30
N ASP A 42 -12.77 -3.14 1.69
CA ASP A 42 -13.57 -4.36 1.53
C ASP A 42 -13.08 -5.18 0.32
N PHE A 43 -12.13 -6.08 0.56
CA PHE A 43 -11.58 -6.95 -0.47
C PHE A 43 -12.51 -8.10 -0.91
N GLN A 44 -13.64 -8.30 -0.24
CA GLN A 44 -14.66 -9.26 -0.67
C GLN A 44 -15.48 -8.72 -1.84
N THR A 45 -15.61 -7.39 -1.90
CA THR A 45 -16.34 -6.68 -2.96
C THR A 45 -15.37 -6.22 -4.05
N GLN A 46 -15.74 -6.49 -5.32
CA GLN A 46 -15.02 -6.02 -6.50
C GLN A 46 -16.02 -5.36 -7.45
N ILE A 47 -15.79 -4.11 -7.80
CA ILE A 47 -16.66 -3.31 -8.63
C ILE A 47 -15.92 -2.88 -9.90
N PRO A 48 -16.42 -3.23 -11.10
CA PRO A 48 -15.86 -2.73 -12.35
C PRO A 48 -16.34 -1.31 -12.63
N PHE A 49 -15.42 -0.46 -13.07
CA PHE A 49 -15.67 0.90 -13.51
C PHE A 49 -15.09 1.10 -14.91
N GLU A 50 -15.97 1.22 -15.90
CA GLU A 50 -15.58 1.59 -17.26
C GLU A 50 -15.50 3.10 -17.37
N GLY A 51 -14.40 3.62 -17.91
CA GLY A 51 -14.22 5.05 -18.03
C GLY A 51 -12.94 5.45 -18.75
N THR A 52 -12.65 6.74 -18.72
CA THR A 52 -11.42 7.30 -19.26
C THR A 52 -10.49 7.75 -18.15
N VAL A 53 -9.20 7.50 -18.32
CA VAL A 53 -8.17 7.96 -17.40
C VAL A 53 -8.17 9.49 -17.35
N GLU A 54 -8.36 10.06 -16.18
CA GLU A 54 -8.29 11.50 -15.95
C GLU A 54 -6.93 11.90 -15.36
N THR A 55 -6.47 11.14 -14.35
CA THR A 55 -5.12 11.30 -13.77
C THR A 55 -4.47 9.96 -13.50
N LEU A 56 -3.14 9.92 -13.54
CA LEU A 56 -2.33 8.77 -13.18
C LEU A 56 -1.08 9.23 -12.43
N LYS A 57 -0.84 8.63 -11.26
CA LYS A 57 0.46 8.67 -10.59
C LYS A 57 1.08 7.28 -10.66
N PHE A 58 1.93 7.07 -11.65
CA PHE A 58 2.61 5.79 -11.89
C PHE A 58 3.95 5.74 -11.14
N ARG A 59 3.92 5.37 -9.87
CA ARG A 59 5.10 5.36 -8.98
C ARG A 59 5.01 4.27 -7.92
N ASN A 60 6.13 3.98 -7.27
CA ASN A 60 6.17 3.18 -6.04
C ASN A 60 5.92 4.09 -4.80
N PRO A 61 5.40 3.55 -3.66
CA PRO A 61 5.04 2.15 -3.45
C PRO A 61 3.73 1.71 -4.12
N HIS A 62 2.84 2.64 -4.48
CA HIS A 62 1.53 2.35 -5.05
C HIS A 62 1.21 3.32 -6.18
N ILE A 63 0.53 2.83 -7.23
CA ILE A 63 -0.05 3.71 -8.22
C ILE A 63 -1.37 4.29 -7.69
N GLU A 64 -1.68 5.50 -8.12
CA GLU A 64 -2.98 6.14 -7.92
C GLU A 64 -3.55 6.50 -9.30
N MET A 65 -4.86 6.34 -9.48
CA MET A 65 -5.52 6.66 -10.74
C MET A 65 -6.93 7.20 -10.49
N THR A 66 -7.33 8.18 -11.30
CA THR A 66 -8.75 8.57 -11.35
C THR A 66 -9.32 8.25 -12.72
N LEU A 67 -10.54 7.70 -12.75
CA LEU A 67 -11.32 7.51 -13.96
C LEU A 67 -12.50 8.46 -13.98
N LYS A 68 -12.76 9.06 -15.14
CA LYS A 68 -14.02 9.71 -15.45
C LYS A 68 -14.94 8.68 -16.08
N THR A 69 -16.07 8.41 -15.43
CA THR A 69 -17.14 7.53 -15.90
C THR A 69 -18.33 8.36 -16.31
N VAL A 70 -19.14 7.85 -17.22
CA VAL A 70 -20.40 8.47 -17.67
C VAL A 70 -21.49 7.42 -17.57
N ASP A 71 -22.55 7.72 -16.84
CA ASP A 71 -23.71 6.82 -16.74
C ASP A 71 -24.65 6.93 -17.96
N ALA A 72 -25.72 6.13 -17.96
CA ALA A 72 -26.69 6.10 -19.06
C ALA A 72 -27.43 7.44 -19.28
N ASP A 73 -27.50 8.27 -18.24
CA ASP A 73 -28.15 9.60 -18.26
C ASP A 73 -27.18 10.70 -18.67
N GLY A 74 -25.90 10.34 -18.97
CA GLY A 74 -24.86 11.28 -19.36
C GLY A 74 -24.20 12.00 -18.18
N LYS A 75 -24.46 11.60 -16.96
CA LYS A 75 -23.85 12.18 -15.76
C LYS A 75 -22.41 11.69 -15.61
N GLU A 76 -21.49 12.62 -15.52
CA GLU A 76 -20.08 12.34 -15.25
C GLU A 76 -19.84 12.11 -13.74
N THR A 77 -19.02 11.10 -13.44
CA THR A 77 -18.58 10.79 -12.08
C THR A 77 -17.08 10.48 -12.09
N ILE A 78 -16.37 10.93 -11.06
CA ILE A 78 -14.94 10.63 -10.88
C ILE A 78 -14.80 9.48 -9.87
N ILE A 79 -14.17 8.41 -10.33
CA ILE A 79 -13.82 7.24 -9.50
C ILE A 79 -12.35 7.39 -9.08
N ASN A 80 -12.11 7.34 -7.76
CA ASN A 80 -10.79 7.54 -7.20
C ASN A 80 -10.18 6.22 -6.74
N PHE A 81 -9.18 5.71 -7.47
CA PHE A 81 -8.33 4.63 -7.02
C PHE A 81 -7.15 5.25 -6.26
N ILE A 82 -7.22 5.22 -4.93
CA ILE A 82 -6.26 5.89 -4.04
C ILE A 82 -5.04 5.03 -3.72
N GLU A 83 -5.11 3.74 -4.01
CA GLU A 83 -4.06 2.77 -3.79
C GLU A 83 -4.18 1.63 -4.80
N GLY A 84 -3.04 1.05 -5.21
CA GLY A 84 -2.99 -0.08 -6.13
C GLY A 84 -1.62 -0.76 -6.07
N ALA A 85 -1.33 -1.62 -7.04
CA ALA A 85 -0.03 -2.28 -7.14
C ALA A 85 1.13 -1.28 -7.25
N PRO A 86 2.34 -1.66 -6.83
CA PRO A 86 3.54 -0.88 -7.14
C PRO A 86 3.77 -0.74 -8.64
N ALA A 87 4.21 0.44 -9.08
CA ALA A 87 4.46 0.69 -10.50
C ALA A 87 5.47 -0.29 -11.13
N ASN A 88 6.51 -0.68 -10.39
CA ASN A 88 7.50 -1.66 -10.85
C ASN A 88 6.91 -3.06 -11.02
N MET A 89 5.89 -3.45 -10.26
CA MET A 89 5.18 -4.73 -10.41
C MET A 89 4.35 -4.74 -11.69
N LEU A 90 3.59 -3.69 -11.94
CA LEU A 90 2.78 -3.55 -13.16
C LEU A 90 3.65 -3.42 -14.41
N ALA A 91 4.79 -2.72 -14.32
CA ALA A 91 5.77 -2.63 -15.41
C ALA A 91 6.36 -4.00 -15.79
N ARG A 92 6.59 -4.90 -14.84
CA ARG A 92 7.02 -6.28 -15.10
C ARG A 92 5.96 -7.11 -15.83
N GLN A 93 4.67 -6.79 -15.64
CA GLN A 93 3.56 -7.38 -16.38
C GLN A 93 3.44 -6.79 -17.79
N GLY A 94 4.20 -5.74 -18.10
CA GLY A 94 4.22 -5.08 -19.41
C GLY A 94 3.41 -3.79 -19.50
N LEU A 95 2.79 -3.34 -18.40
CA LEU A 95 2.07 -2.06 -18.38
C LEU A 95 3.06 -0.89 -18.44
N LYS A 96 2.82 0.04 -19.34
CA LYS A 96 3.61 1.28 -19.47
C LYS A 96 2.75 2.48 -19.03
N PRO A 97 3.34 3.53 -18.45
CA PRO A 97 2.61 4.76 -18.16
C PRO A 97 1.92 5.36 -19.39
N THR A 98 2.49 5.13 -20.59
CA THR A 98 1.91 5.57 -21.86
C THR A 98 0.63 4.84 -22.24
N ASP A 99 0.37 3.65 -21.70
CA ASP A 99 -0.87 2.90 -21.93
C ASP A 99 -2.05 3.49 -21.13
N LEU A 100 -1.76 4.34 -20.16
CA LEU A 100 -2.74 4.97 -19.26
C LEU A 100 -2.69 6.51 -19.35
N LYS A 101 -2.51 7.04 -20.54
CA LYS A 101 -2.56 8.50 -20.74
C LYS A 101 -3.96 9.04 -20.45
N LYS A 102 -4.06 10.31 -20.05
CA LYS A 102 -5.34 11.01 -19.95
C LYS A 102 -6.17 10.82 -21.23
N GLY A 103 -7.43 10.43 -21.04
CA GLY A 103 -8.36 10.13 -22.12
C GLY A 103 -8.34 8.67 -22.63
N THR A 104 -7.40 7.82 -22.18
CA THR A 104 -7.41 6.39 -22.53
C THR A 104 -8.60 5.71 -21.86
N LYS A 105 -9.36 4.93 -22.61
CA LYS A 105 -10.45 4.11 -22.07
C LYS A 105 -9.89 2.85 -21.43
N VAL A 106 -10.39 2.55 -20.23
CA VAL A 106 -10.01 1.36 -19.46
C VAL A 106 -11.16 0.90 -18.59
N THR A 107 -11.09 -0.34 -18.12
CA THR A 107 -11.90 -0.81 -16.99
C THR A 107 -11.00 -0.96 -15.77
N GLY A 108 -11.27 -0.20 -14.72
CA GLY A 108 -10.63 -0.36 -13.41
C GLY A 108 -11.50 -1.24 -12.52
N ILE A 109 -10.94 -2.30 -11.93
CA ILE A 109 -11.63 -3.10 -10.92
C ILE A 109 -11.21 -2.60 -9.55
N GLY A 110 -12.17 -2.17 -8.73
CA GLY A 110 -11.92 -1.59 -7.41
C GLY A 110 -12.57 -2.35 -6.26
N SER A 111 -11.88 -2.39 -5.11
CA SER A 111 -12.46 -2.74 -3.82
C SER A 111 -12.73 -1.47 -3.02
N PRO A 112 -13.95 -1.24 -2.50
CA PRO A 112 -14.30 0.01 -1.85
C PRO A 112 -13.57 0.20 -0.51
N LEU A 113 -13.30 1.43 -0.15
CA LEU A 113 -12.92 1.81 1.20
C LEU A 113 -14.12 1.61 2.14
N LEU A 114 -13.93 1.01 3.31
CA LEU A 114 -15.02 0.66 4.24
C LEU A 114 -15.83 1.87 4.72
N ASP A 115 -15.14 2.99 4.93
CA ASP A 115 -15.77 4.21 5.46
C ASP A 115 -16.07 5.27 4.38
N ASP A 116 -15.70 5.00 3.10
CA ASP A 116 -15.87 5.96 2.00
C ASP A 116 -16.02 5.22 0.66
N ASN A 117 -17.24 5.03 0.21
CA ASN A 117 -17.57 4.33 -1.03
C ASN A 117 -17.25 5.12 -2.31
N THR A 118 -16.59 6.28 -2.22
CA THR A 118 -16.09 7.06 -3.37
C THR A 118 -14.62 6.78 -3.66
N LYS A 119 -13.95 6.04 -2.78
CA LYS A 119 -12.53 5.68 -2.88
C LYS A 119 -12.36 4.17 -2.95
N PHE A 120 -11.41 3.73 -3.76
CA PHE A 120 -11.22 2.32 -4.07
C PHE A 120 -9.75 1.93 -4.03
N PHE A 121 -9.50 0.68 -3.65
CA PHE A 121 -8.24 0.00 -3.92
C PHE A 121 -8.30 -0.56 -5.34
N LEU A 122 -7.32 -0.26 -6.18
CA LEU A 122 -7.26 -0.75 -7.56
C LEU A 122 -6.77 -2.20 -7.60
N ARG A 123 -7.65 -3.12 -7.95
CA ARG A 123 -7.39 -4.57 -8.04
C ARG A 123 -6.78 -4.97 -9.38
N SER A 124 -7.35 -4.45 -10.47
CA SER A 124 -6.84 -4.67 -11.81
C SER A 124 -7.21 -3.54 -12.76
N ILE A 125 -6.49 -3.46 -13.86
CA ILE A 125 -6.74 -2.56 -14.98
C ILE A 125 -6.87 -3.41 -16.23
N ILE A 126 -7.95 -3.24 -16.99
CA ILE A 126 -8.17 -3.88 -18.28
C ILE A 126 -8.15 -2.79 -19.35
N LEU A 127 -7.27 -2.93 -20.34
CA LEU A 127 -7.18 -2.02 -21.47
C LEU A 127 -8.21 -2.39 -22.56
N GLU A 128 -8.49 -1.51 -23.49
CA GLU A 128 -9.42 -1.77 -24.62
C GLU A 128 -8.97 -2.95 -25.49
N ASP A 129 -7.69 -3.26 -25.56
CA ASP A 129 -7.15 -4.41 -26.30
C ASP A 129 -7.26 -5.74 -25.54
N GLY A 130 -7.87 -5.74 -24.35
CA GLY A 130 -8.11 -6.91 -23.51
C GLY A 130 -6.95 -7.30 -22.61
N ARG A 131 -5.81 -6.60 -22.65
CA ARG A 131 -4.72 -6.85 -21.68
C ARG A 131 -5.17 -6.49 -20.28
N GLU A 132 -4.98 -7.40 -19.35
CA GLU A 132 -5.29 -7.19 -17.93
C GLU A 132 -4.01 -7.19 -17.09
N PHE A 133 -3.93 -6.23 -16.18
CA PHE A 133 -2.83 -6.05 -15.22
C PHE A 133 -3.40 -6.10 -13.81
N ARG A 134 -2.87 -7.00 -12.98
CA ARG A 134 -3.41 -7.30 -11.64
C ARG A 134 -2.43 -6.93 -10.54
N ASN A 135 -3.02 -6.53 -9.40
CA ASN A 135 -2.28 -6.36 -8.15
C ASN A 135 -2.06 -7.70 -7.46
#